data_17417e8ac5ae08ea8629541ea546a7ab
#
_entry.id   17417e8ac5ae08ea8629541ea546a7ab
#
_cell.length_a   1.000
_cell.length_b   1.000
_cell.length_c   1.000
_cell.angle_alpha   90.00
_cell.angle_beta   90.00
_cell.angle_gamma   90.00
#
_symmetry.space_group_name_H-M   'P 1'
#
loop_
_entity.id
_entity.type
_entity.pdbx_description
1 polymer ?
#
loop_
_entity_poly.entity_id
_entity_poly.type
_entity_poly.pdbx_seq_one_letter_code
_entity_poly.pdbx_strand_id
1 'polypeptide(L)'
;ARDWGAMADEVRAIHTLYSTVVGHNVLEVEGLKPKKAPAPMTVSRLDASGGDLTVDGTACYPGLKQWRRRVRWDQSQLVVEDQVAAPADKPAVMLFRWHLGTDQSAKISGEGGNWQVVWPEGTLALASSVPLTVTQEKLPDNTVCLGKKDNGWDFLHTCVVVRTVQSASSADLTTTVRAAR
;
A
#
# COMPACT_ATOMS: atom_id res chain seq x y z
N ALA A 1 -22.81 -0.14 -31.24
CA ALA A 1 -23.51 0.13 -29.99
C ALA A 1 -22.69 -0.51 -28.85
N ARG A 2 -22.22 0.26 -27.89
CA ARG A 2 -21.57 -0.29 -26.71
C ARG A 2 -22.59 -1.02 -25.84
N ASP A 3 -22.23 -2.20 -25.37
CA ASP A 3 -23.05 -2.94 -24.41
C ASP A 3 -22.94 -2.27 -23.03
N TRP A 4 -23.96 -1.52 -22.67
CA TRP A 4 -24.06 -0.84 -21.38
C TRP A 4 -24.03 -1.81 -20.19
N GLY A 5 -24.45 -3.07 -20.38
CA GLY A 5 -24.38 -4.11 -19.35
C GLY A 5 -22.93 -4.47 -19.03
N ALA A 6 -22.11 -4.78 -20.02
CA ALA A 6 -20.69 -5.09 -19.85
C ALA A 6 -19.95 -3.92 -19.19
N MET A 7 -20.20 -2.67 -19.63
CA MET A 7 -19.58 -1.48 -19.03
C MET A 7 -19.99 -1.28 -17.56
N ALA A 8 -21.23 -1.63 -17.18
CA ALA A 8 -21.69 -1.53 -15.80
C ALA A 8 -20.99 -2.56 -14.90
N ASP A 9 -20.76 -3.78 -15.41
CA ASP A 9 -20.05 -4.83 -14.67
C ASP A 9 -18.57 -4.51 -14.50
N GLU A 10 -17.96 -3.90 -15.48
CA GLU A 10 -16.58 -3.39 -15.44
C GLU A 10 -16.41 -2.28 -14.39
N VAL A 11 -17.26 -1.27 -14.42
CA VAL A 11 -17.24 -0.19 -13.41
C VAL A 11 -17.47 -0.75 -12.01
N ARG A 12 -18.33 -1.74 -11.88
CA ARG A 12 -18.58 -2.43 -10.60
C ARG A 12 -17.35 -3.19 -10.11
N ALA A 13 -16.62 -3.87 -10.99
CA ALA A 13 -15.41 -4.60 -10.64
C ALA A 13 -14.31 -3.65 -10.13
N ILE A 14 -14.10 -2.52 -10.80
CA ILE A 14 -13.15 -1.48 -10.35
C ILE A 14 -13.58 -0.88 -9.01
N HIS A 15 -14.85 -0.51 -8.88
CA HIS A 15 -15.37 0.03 -7.63
C HIS A 15 -15.20 -0.97 -6.48
N THR A 16 -15.39 -2.26 -6.75
CA THR A 16 -15.16 -3.32 -5.76
C THR A 16 -13.69 -3.40 -5.36
N LEU A 17 -12.76 -3.34 -6.33
CA LEU A 17 -11.32 -3.32 -6.05
C LEU A 17 -10.95 -2.16 -5.12
N TYR A 18 -11.35 -0.94 -5.47
CA TYR A 18 -11.02 0.27 -4.70
C TYR A 18 -11.83 0.44 -3.41
N SER A 19 -12.83 -0.39 -3.17
CA SER A 19 -13.51 -0.49 -1.87
C SER A 19 -12.85 -1.47 -0.90
N THR A 20 -11.79 -2.18 -1.34
CA THR A 20 -11.04 -3.15 -0.54
C THR A 20 -9.63 -2.65 -0.22
N VAL A 21 -8.94 -3.34 0.68
CA VAL A 21 -7.53 -3.05 1.03
C VAL A 21 -6.59 -3.16 -0.18
N VAL A 22 -6.95 -3.97 -1.17
CA VAL A 22 -6.14 -4.18 -2.39
C VAL A 22 -5.99 -2.90 -3.20
N GLY A 23 -6.99 -2.02 -3.20
CA GLY A 23 -6.98 -0.74 -3.91
C GLY A 23 -6.28 0.42 -3.18
N HIS A 24 -5.62 0.16 -2.06
CA HIS A 24 -5.06 1.21 -1.21
C HIS A 24 -3.64 0.91 -0.73
N ASN A 25 -2.87 1.97 -0.41
CA ASN A 25 -1.55 1.88 0.19
C ASN A 25 -1.65 1.59 1.70
N VAL A 26 -2.16 0.42 2.06
CA VAL A 26 -2.46 0.03 3.44
C VAL A 26 -1.89 -1.34 3.79
N LEU A 27 -1.95 -1.67 5.07
CA LEU A 27 -1.69 -3.01 5.59
C LEU A 27 -2.85 -3.95 5.20
N GLU A 28 -2.50 -5.16 4.81
CA GLU A 28 -3.37 -6.33 4.76
C GLU A 28 -2.76 -7.42 5.65
N VAL A 29 -3.59 -8.16 6.38
CA VAL A 29 -3.14 -9.25 7.26
C VAL A 29 -3.87 -10.52 6.86
N GLU A 30 -3.13 -11.56 6.48
CA GLU A 30 -3.73 -12.83 6.10
C GLU A 30 -4.62 -13.40 7.21
N GLY A 31 -5.81 -13.84 6.81
CA GLY A 31 -6.78 -14.40 7.75
C GLY A 31 -7.55 -13.38 8.58
N LEU A 32 -7.20 -12.11 8.54
CA LEU A 32 -7.95 -11.05 9.20
C LEU A 32 -8.68 -10.17 8.19
N LYS A 33 -9.97 -9.95 8.42
CA LYS A 33 -10.75 -8.99 7.64
C LYS A 33 -10.75 -7.63 8.33
N PRO A 34 -10.39 -6.56 7.63
CA PRO A 34 -10.52 -5.22 8.19
C PRO A 34 -11.99 -4.88 8.41
N LYS A 35 -12.25 -4.05 9.40
CA LYS A 35 -13.57 -3.47 9.65
C LYS A 35 -13.48 -1.95 9.66
N LYS A 36 -14.59 -1.30 9.37
CA LYS A 36 -14.71 0.14 9.55
C LYS A 36 -14.65 0.46 11.05
N ALA A 37 -13.60 1.16 11.48
CA ALA A 37 -13.38 1.58 12.85
C ALA A 37 -12.67 2.94 12.88
N PRO A 38 -12.77 3.70 13.97
CA PRO A 38 -11.95 4.90 14.14
C PRO A 38 -10.45 4.56 14.08
N ALA A 39 -9.70 5.40 13.37
CA ALA A 39 -8.25 5.36 13.32
C ALA A 39 -7.73 6.73 13.81
N PRO A 40 -7.52 6.91 15.12
CA PRO A 40 -7.06 8.15 15.69
C PRO A 40 -5.76 8.61 15.03
N MET A 41 -5.70 9.90 14.70
CA MET A 41 -4.54 10.52 14.07
C MET A 41 -4.01 11.65 14.97
N THR A 42 -2.69 11.66 15.15
CA THR A 42 -1.96 12.73 15.81
C THR A 42 -1.06 13.42 14.80
N VAL A 43 -1.19 14.72 14.65
CA VAL A 43 -0.33 15.56 13.82
C VAL A 43 0.71 16.21 14.73
N SER A 44 1.99 15.85 14.54
CA SER A 44 3.11 16.39 15.30
C SER A 44 3.70 17.64 14.62
N ARG A 45 3.64 17.69 13.28
CA ARG A 45 4.08 18.82 12.47
C ARG A 45 3.30 18.88 11.17
N LEU A 46 2.94 20.11 10.76
CA LEU A 46 2.38 20.37 9.44
C LEU A 46 2.69 21.82 9.07
N ASP A 47 3.60 22.03 8.14
CA ASP A 47 4.02 23.35 7.66
C ASP A 47 4.39 23.30 6.17
N ALA A 48 4.81 24.43 5.60
CA ALA A 48 5.18 24.53 4.20
C ALA A 48 6.41 23.67 3.80
N SER A 49 7.20 23.21 4.76
CA SER A 49 8.38 22.37 4.52
C SER A 49 8.08 20.87 4.59
N GLY A 50 6.92 20.47 5.10
CA GLY A 50 6.50 19.07 5.21
C GLY A 50 5.58 18.77 6.39
N GLY A 51 5.52 17.49 6.75
CA GLY A 51 4.66 17.04 7.83
C GLY A 51 5.18 15.81 8.56
N ASP A 52 4.56 15.56 9.70
CA ASP A 52 4.78 14.39 10.55
C ASP A 52 3.45 14.06 11.26
N LEU A 53 2.89 12.92 10.95
CA LEU A 53 1.66 12.44 11.55
C LEU A 53 1.75 10.96 11.91
N THR A 54 0.95 10.55 12.88
CA THR A 54 0.83 9.15 13.28
C THR A 54 -0.65 8.76 13.31
N VAL A 55 -0.96 7.59 12.76
CA VAL A 55 -2.29 6.98 12.76
C VAL A 55 -2.24 5.68 13.54
N ASP A 56 -3.20 5.47 14.43
CA ASP A 56 -3.43 4.18 15.08
C ASP A 56 -4.58 3.47 14.37
N GLY A 57 -4.23 2.47 13.55
CA GLY A 57 -5.18 1.65 12.79
C GLY A 57 -5.55 0.34 13.48
N THR A 58 -5.12 0.10 14.72
CA THR A 58 -5.29 -1.16 15.45
C THR A 58 -6.75 -1.62 15.48
N ALA A 59 -7.68 -0.71 15.73
CA ALA A 59 -9.11 -1.02 15.78
C ALA A 59 -9.70 -1.48 14.44
N CYS A 60 -9.01 -1.18 13.32
CA CYS A 60 -9.45 -1.62 11.99
C CYS A 60 -9.20 -3.11 11.73
N TYR A 61 -8.33 -3.76 12.50
CA TYR A 61 -8.02 -5.19 12.39
C TYR A 61 -8.27 -5.91 13.72
N PRO A 62 -9.50 -6.35 14.01
CA PRO A 62 -9.79 -7.15 15.19
C PRO A 62 -8.92 -8.41 15.20
N GLY A 63 -8.08 -8.55 16.19
CA GLY A 63 -7.10 -9.65 16.30
C GLY A 63 -5.65 -9.20 16.23
N LEU A 64 -5.35 -7.98 15.80
CA LEU A 64 -4.04 -7.38 16.01
C LEU A 64 -3.93 -6.80 17.43
N LYS A 65 -2.73 -6.82 17.98
CA LYS A 65 -2.37 -6.09 19.20
C LYS A 65 -2.05 -4.62 18.87
N GLN A 66 -1.47 -4.39 17.71
CA GLN A 66 -1.08 -3.05 17.26
C GLN A 66 -0.99 -2.98 15.74
N TRP A 67 -1.46 -1.87 15.18
CA TRP A 67 -1.02 -1.36 13.90
C TRP A 67 -0.92 0.16 14.00
N ARG A 68 0.30 0.67 13.97
CA ARG A 68 0.60 2.08 14.02
C ARG A 68 1.38 2.46 12.78
N ARG A 69 0.94 3.52 12.09
CA ARG A 69 1.62 4.09 10.94
C ARG A 69 2.03 5.51 11.23
N ARG A 70 3.31 5.83 11.06
CA ARG A 70 3.81 7.19 11.05
C ARG A 70 4.15 7.60 9.62
N VAL A 71 3.76 8.79 9.22
CA VAL A 71 4.02 9.34 7.89
C VAL A 71 4.75 10.65 8.07
N ARG A 72 5.93 10.74 7.50
CA ARG A 72 6.77 11.96 7.47
C ARG A 72 7.11 12.31 6.04
N TRP A 73 7.04 13.57 5.71
CA TRP A 73 7.46 14.03 4.40
C TRP A 73 8.11 15.39 4.46
N ASP A 74 8.95 15.66 3.48
CA ASP A 74 9.54 16.95 3.16
C ASP A 74 9.59 17.11 1.63
N GLN A 75 10.30 18.13 1.15
CA GLN A 75 10.43 18.37 -0.30
C GLN A 75 11.23 17.30 -1.05
N SER A 76 11.93 16.42 -0.35
CA SER A 76 12.85 15.42 -0.93
C SER A 76 12.34 14.00 -0.88
N GLN A 77 11.48 13.67 0.09
CA GLN A 77 11.06 12.29 0.33
C GLN A 77 9.77 12.20 1.16
N LEU A 78 9.12 11.04 1.04
CA LEU A 78 8.08 10.56 1.93
C LEU A 78 8.63 9.33 2.66
N VAL A 79 8.52 9.31 3.99
CA VAL A 79 8.87 8.16 4.82
C VAL A 79 7.63 7.66 5.53
N VAL A 80 7.31 6.39 5.38
CA VAL A 80 6.22 5.70 6.07
C VAL A 80 6.80 4.60 6.93
N GLU A 81 6.49 4.64 8.22
CA GLU A 81 6.92 3.66 9.21
C GLU A 81 5.68 2.93 9.72
N ASP A 82 5.60 1.63 9.45
CA ASP A 82 4.55 0.76 9.94
C ASP A 82 5.09 -0.11 11.08
N GLN A 83 4.38 -0.13 12.21
CA GLN A 83 4.62 -1.02 13.33
C GLN A 83 3.40 -1.92 13.49
N VAL A 84 3.58 -3.21 13.29
CA VAL A 84 2.50 -4.20 13.37
C VAL A 84 2.82 -5.24 14.42
N ALA A 85 1.89 -5.55 15.30
CA ALA A 85 2.00 -6.64 16.24
C ALA A 85 0.73 -7.51 16.24
N ALA A 86 0.93 -8.81 16.03
CA ALA A 86 -0.08 -9.86 16.20
C ALA A 86 0.07 -10.53 17.57
N PRO A 87 -0.93 -11.26 18.06
CA PRO A 87 -0.77 -12.10 19.25
C PRO A 87 0.34 -13.13 19.04
N ALA A 88 1.14 -13.39 20.09
CA ALA A 88 2.27 -14.32 20.00
C ALA A 88 1.85 -15.76 19.66
N ASP A 89 0.65 -16.14 20.08
CA ASP A 89 0.02 -17.44 19.81
C ASP A 89 -0.68 -17.51 18.44
N LYS A 90 -0.76 -16.38 17.72
CA LYS A 90 -1.38 -16.26 16.40
C LYS A 90 -0.56 -15.34 15.50
N PRO A 91 0.68 -15.74 15.16
CA PRO A 91 1.48 -14.97 14.21
C PRO A 91 0.78 -14.93 12.84
N ALA A 92 0.96 -13.85 12.12
CA ALA A 92 0.28 -13.62 10.84
C ALA A 92 1.26 -13.19 9.74
N VAL A 93 0.91 -13.47 8.50
CA VAL A 93 1.57 -12.89 7.33
C VAL A 93 1.01 -11.50 7.10
N MET A 94 1.90 -10.54 6.93
CA MET A 94 1.57 -9.13 6.74
C MET A 94 1.95 -8.71 5.32
N LEU A 95 1.04 -8.00 4.66
CA LEU A 95 1.24 -7.47 3.32
C LEU A 95 1.06 -5.94 3.37
N PHE A 96 1.94 -5.25 2.62
CA PHE A 96 1.85 -3.81 2.41
C PHE A 96 1.82 -3.56 0.92
N ARG A 97 0.90 -2.73 0.45
CA ARG A 97 0.73 -2.40 -0.96
C ARG A 97 1.16 -0.98 -1.22
N TRP A 98 1.84 -0.79 -2.37
CA TRP A 98 2.28 0.52 -2.83
C TRP A 98 1.87 0.68 -4.29
N HIS A 99 0.85 1.50 -4.50
CA HIS A 99 0.38 1.84 -5.85
C HIS A 99 1.30 2.92 -6.42
N LEU A 100 2.02 2.58 -7.48
CA LEU A 100 2.86 3.51 -8.20
C LEU A 100 2.02 4.23 -9.26
N GLY A 101 2.26 5.52 -9.45
CA GLY A 101 1.55 6.32 -10.47
C GLY A 101 2.00 6.05 -11.90
N THR A 102 2.36 4.80 -12.22
CA THR A 102 2.90 4.41 -13.54
C THR A 102 2.31 3.07 -14.00
N ASP A 103 2.17 2.90 -15.30
CA ASP A 103 1.84 1.65 -15.96
C ASP A 103 3.08 0.80 -16.29
N GLN A 104 4.27 1.36 -16.13
CA GLN A 104 5.53 0.67 -16.40
C GLN A 104 5.89 -0.30 -15.28
N SER A 105 6.59 -1.38 -15.64
CA SER A 105 7.13 -2.30 -14.65
C SER A 105 8.30 -1.66 -13.90
N ALA A 106 8.32 -1.85 -12.60
CA ALA A 106 9.41 -1.40 -11.76
C ALA A 106 10.53 -2.46 -11.71
N LYS A 107 11.76 -2.00 -11.55
CA LYS A 107 12.91 -2.88 -11.26
C LYS A 107 12.99 -3.10 -9.75
N ILE A 108 12.88 -4.37 -9.35
CA ILE A 108 12.93 -4.78 -7.94
C ILE A 108 14.26 -5.47 -7.68
N SER A 109 14.95 -5.10 -6.60
CA SER A 109 16.22 -5.70 -6.16
C SER A 109 16.33 -5.64 -4.65
N GLY A 110 17.04 -6.60 -4.06
CA GLY A 110 17.26 -6.67 -2.62
C GLY A 110 17.12 -8.09 -2.08
N GLU A 111 17.30 -8.23 -0.77
CA GLU A 111 17.19 -9.50 -0.06
C GLU A 111 16.86 -9.27 1.42
N GLY A 112 16.39 -10.34 2.08
CA GLY A 112 16.05 -10.29 3.50
C GLY A 112 15.02 -9.20 3.80
N GLY A 113 15.37 -8.29 4.69
CA GLY A 113 14.53 -7.15 5.06
C GLY A 113 14.78 -5.88 4.24
N ASN A 114 15.75 -5.87 3.31
CA ASN A 114 16.19 -4.66 2.59
C ASN A 114 15.95 -4.78 1.09
N TRP A 115 15.08 -3.93 0.55
CA TRP A 115 14.69 -3.94 -0.85
C TRP A 115 14.66 -2.55 -1.46
N GLN A 116 14.84 -2.50 -2.76
CA GLN A 116 14.70 -1.30 -3.57
C GLN A 116 13.81 -1.59 -4.78
N VAL A 117 12.92 -0.65 -5.05
CA VAL A 117 12.05 -0.63 -6.22
C VAL A 117 12.31 0.66 -6.97
N VAL A 118 12.61 0.57 -8.25
CA VAL A 118 12.94 1.72 -9.11
C VAL A 118 12.01 1.74 -10.30
N TRP A 119 11.37 2.88 -10.55
CA TRP A 119 10.56 3.13 -11.74
C TRP A 119 10.91 4.52 -12.30
N PRO A 120 10.47 4.88 -13.51
CA PRO A 120 10.92 6.12 -14.17
C PRO A 120 10.74 7.39 -13.33
N GLU A 121 9.64 7.49 -12.57
CA GLU A 121 9.29 8.69 -11.80
C GLU A 121 9.81 8.68 -10.36
N GLY A 122 10.44 7.57 -9.91
CA GLY A 122 10.90 7.52 -8.52
C GLY A 122 11.54 6.23 -8.06
N THR A 123 11.80 6.21 -6.77
CA THR A 123 12.35 5.06 -6.05
C THR A 123 11.59 4.82 -4.74
N LEU A 124 11.50 3.55 -4.36
CA LEU A 124 10.98 3.12 -3.07
C LEU A 124 12.04 2.20 -2.44
N ALA A 125 12.52 2.58 -1.26
CA ALA A 125 13.41 1.77 -0.45
C ALA A 125 12.65 1.20 0.75
N LEU A 126 12.84 -0.09 1.00
CA LEU A 126 12.21 -0.84 2.09
C LEU A 126 13.28 -1.30 3.08
N ALA A 127 13.01 -1.12 4.36
CA ALA A 127 13.78 -1.69 5.45
C ALA A 127 12.82 -2.32 6.47
N SER A 128 12.99 -3.60 6.78
CA SER A 128 12.10 -4.35 7.67
C SER A 128 12.88 -5.11 8.74
N SER A 129 12.27 -5.25 9.91
CA SER A 129 12.77 -6.09 11.01
C SER A 129 12.65 -7.60 10.73
N VAL A 130 11.90 -7.98 9.69
CA VAL A 130 11.69 -9.39 9.27
C VAL A 130 11.97 -9.54 7.77
N PRO A 131 12.33 -10.75 7.31
CA PRO A 131 12.52 -11.00 5.88
C PRO A 131 11.24 -10.76 5.07
N LEU A 132 11.41 -10.15 3.90
CA LEU A 132 10.35 -9.80 2.96
C LEU A 132 10.49 -10.54 1.63
N THR A 133 9.36 -10.74 0.97
CA THR A 133 9.25 -10.96 -0.47
C THR A 133 8.63 -9.71 -1.08
N VAL A 134 9.22 -9.21 -2.17
CA VAL A 134 8.72 -8.03 -2.87
C VAL A 134 8.43 -8.42 -4.31
N THR A 135 7.20 -8.22 -4.74
CA THR A 135 6.72 -8.51 -6.08
C THR A 135 5.96 -7.31 -6.65
N GLN A 136 5.59 -7.38 -7.91
CA GLN A 136 4.71 -6.38 -8.52
C GLN A 136 3.59 -7.06 -9.29
N GLU A 137 2.44 -6.40 -9.32
CA GLU A 137 1.26 -6.78 -10.08
C GLU A 137 0.71 -5.57 -10.83
N LYS A 138 -0.08 -5.83 -11.88
CA LYS A 138 -0.80 -4.79 -12.62
C LYS A 138 -2.24 -4.77 -12.15
N LEU A 139 -2.69 -3.61 -11.69
CA LEU A 139 -4.07 -3.40 -11.27
C LEU A 139 -4.75 -2.38 -12.18
N PRO A 140 -6.08 -2.50 -12.39
CA PRO A 140 -6.85 -1.50 -13.12
C PRO A 140 -6.70 -0.11 -12.49
N ASP A 141 -6.51 0.91 -13.32
CA ASP A 141 -6.46 2.29 -12.86
C ASP A 141 -7.89 2.84 -12.67
N ASN A 142 -8.14 3.42 -11.53
CA ASN A 142 -9.41 4.03 -11.16
C ASN A 142 -9.76 5.27 -12.04
N THR A 143 -8.79 5.86 -12.73
CA THR A 143 -9.06 6.97 -13.65
C THR A 143 -9.99 6.61 -14.79
N VAL A 144 -10.17 5.34 -15.10
CA VAL A 144 -11.15 4.84 -16.08
C VAL A 144 -12.58 5.20 -15.69
N CYS A 145 -12.90 5.26 -14.41
CA CYS A 145 -14.21 5.66 -13.92
C CYS A 145 -14.58 7.12 -14.25
N LEU A 146 -13.60 7.93 -14.65
CA LEU A 146 -13.79 9.34 -15.00
C LEU A 146 -14.05 9.57 -16.49
N GLY A 147 -14.22 8.52 -17.28
CA GLY A 147 -14.60 8.61 -18.70
C GLY A 147 -13.55 9.23 -19.61
N LYS A 148 -12.28 9.20 -19.23
CA LYS A 148 -11.23 9.94 -19.94
C LYS A 148 -10.59 9.24 -21.11
N LYS A 149 -10.91 7.98 -21.44
CA LYS A 149 -10.43 7.35 -22.69
C LYS A 149 -11.41 6.36 -23.30
N ASP A 150 -11.38 6.31 -24.63
CA ASP A 150 -12.31 5.57 -25.49
C ASP A 150 -12.17 4.05 -25.47
N ASN A 151 -11.15 3.50 -24.81
CA ASN A 151 -10.72 2.12 -25.02
C ASN A 151 -10.73 1.24 -23.74
N GLY A 152 -11.54 1.53 -22.74
CA GLY A 152 -11.72 0.60 -21.61
C GLY A 152 -10.41 0.35 -20.83
N TRP A 153 -10.27 -0.77 -20.26
CA TRP A 153 -9.29 -1.31 -19.33
C TRP A 153 -7.79 -1.22 -19.65
N ASP A 154 -7.34 -0.46 -20.64
CA ASP A 154 -5.93 -0.31 -21.01
C ASP A 154 -5.11 0.48 -19.98
N PHE A 155 -5.75 0.97 -18.92
CA PHE A 155 -5.08 1.66 -17.83
C PHE A 155 -4.85 0.72 -16.67
N LEU A 156 -3.65 0.19 -16.64
CA LEU A 156 -3.12 -0.54 -15.51
C LEU A 156 -2.09 0.32 -14.80
N HIS A 157 -2.12 0.34 -13.49
CA HIS A 157 -1.00 0.87 -12.72
C HIS A 157 -0.24 -0.26 -12.04
N THR A 158 1.03 -0.03 -11.78
CA THR A 158 1.88 -0.97 -11.07
C THR A 158 1.63 -0.87 -9.58
N CYS A 159 1.31 -1.99 -8.96
CA CYS A 159 1.24 -2.15 -7.52
C CYS A 159 2.41 -3.01 -7.04
N VAL A 160 3.21 -2.50 -6.12
CA VAL A 160 4.26 -3.26 -5.43
C VAL A 160 3.65 -3.91 -4.21
N VAL A 161 3.79 -5.23 -4.11
CA VAL A 161 3.31 -6.04 -2.99
C VAL A 161 4.50 -6.47 -2.16
N VAL A 162 4.53 -6.01 -0.91
CA VAL A 162 5.55 -6.32 0.08
C VAL A 162 4.93 -7.29 1.10
N ARG A 163 5.49 -8.47 1.24
CA ARG A 163 4.94 -9.54 2.08
C ARG A 163 6.01 -10.10 3.01
N THR A 164 5.69 -10.34 4.28
CA THR A 164 6.58 -11.10 5.17
C THR A 164 6.72 -12.53 4.66
N VAL A 165 7.95 -13.05 4.62
CA VAL A 165 8.25 -14.41 4.10
C VAL A 165 7.52 -15.48 4.90
N GLN A 166 7.41 -15.26 6.22
CA GLN A 166 6.74 -16.16 7.15
C GLN A 166 5.77 -15.38 8.04
N SER A 167 4.88 -16.11 8.71
CA SER A 167 4.06 -15.53 9.77
C SER A 167 4.95 -14.97 10.89
N ALA A 168 4.67 -13.74 11.31
CA ALA A 168 5.41 -13.04 12.35
C ALA A 168 4.46 -12.53 13.44
N SER A 169 4.93 -12.52 14.68
CA SER A 169 4.23 -11.88 15.79
C SER A 169 4.41 -10.37 15.81
N SER A 170 5.44 -9.85 15.12
CA SER A 170 5.63 -8.42 14.89
C SER A 170 6.41 -8.18 13.60
N ALA A 171 6.17 -7.03 12.97
CA ALA A 171 6.96 -6.52 11.87
C ALA A 171 7.00 -4.98 11.94
N ASP A 172 8.21 -4.44 11.85
CA ASP A 172 8.45 -3.02 11.60
C ASP A 172 8.90 -2.88 10.15
N LEU A 173 8.23 -2.01 9.41
CA LEU A 173 8.55 -1.70 8.03
C LEU A 173 8.74 -0.20 7.86
N THR A 174 9.90 0.21 7.38
CA THR A 174 10.14 1.57 6.93
C THR A 174 10.17 1.59 5.40
N THR A 175 9.31 2.41 4.81
CA THR A 175 9.26 2.67 3.37
C THR A 175 9.66 4.11 3.12
N THR A 176 10.69 4.32 2.29
CA THR A 176 11.12 5.65 1.85
C THR A 176 10.85 5.81 0.36
N VAL A 177 10.06 6.80 -0.02
CA VAL A 177 9.72 7.13 -1.41
C VAL A 177 10.43 8.43 -1.79
N ARG A 178 11.10 8.44 -2.96
CA ARG A 178 11.71 9.64 -3.54
C ARG A 178 11.30 9.78 -5.00
N ALA A 179 11.00 11.00 -5.41
CA ALA A 179 10.82 11.30 -6.82
C ALA A 179 12.17 11.20 -7.57
N ALA A 180 12.12 10.80 -8.84
CA ALA A 180 13.26 10.94 -9.73
C ALA A 180 13.58 12.43 -9.91
N ARG A 181 14.88 12.76 -9.96
CA ARG A 181 15.37 14.12 -10.22
C ARG A 181 15.60 14.33 -11.68
#